data_989138ec145be58edbe27178e727123a
#
_entry.id   989138ec145be58edbe27178e727123a
#
_cell.length_a   1.000
_cell.length_b   1.000
_cell.length_c   1.000
_cell.angle_alpha   90.00
_cell.angle_beta   90.00
_cell.angle_gamma   90.00
#
_symmetry.space_group_name_H-M   'P 1'
#
loop_
_entity.id
_entity.type
_entity.pdbx_description
1 polymer ?
#
loop_
_entity_poly.entity_id
_entity_poly.type
_entity_poly.pdbx_seq_one_letter_code
_entity_poly.pdbx_strand_id
1 'polypeptide(L)'
;MSEDAELVQRYLAHAQFEKRLAARTLALYTADLQRLQALANKDKVLLTEVQAHHMRRWMAQMHSSGRTPRGIALITSGWRGFYAWLGREGLVSANPLAGMRAPKAAKPLPKALNVDDAVQLASHHNDEQDPWLQARDIAMVELLYSSGLRVAELTGLDVQASSTARGWVDMDSAEAHVLGKGSKRRSVPVGEKASAALRDWRQIRPTQLPEHAQEQTAVFVGIRGTRLTSQAIWQRLRARGVQAGISTPVHPHMLRHSFASHVLQSSGDLRAVQEMLGHANIGTTQIYTRLDYQHLAKAYDAAHPRARRKNT
;
A
#
# COMPACT_ATOMS: atom_id res chain seq x y z
N MET A 1 32.29 9.14 -17.91
CA MET A 1 30.93 9.49 -17.40
C MET A 1 30.84 10.99 -17.41
N SER A 2 29.67 11.57 -17.74
CA SER A 2 29.50 13.01 -17.60
C SER A 2 29.45 13.38 -16.13
N GLU A 3 29.88 14.61 -15.78
CA GLU A 3 29.81 15.15 -14.42
C GLU A 3 28.41 15.00 -13.81
N ASP A 4 27.38 15.30 -14.57
CA ASP A 4 25.99 15.11 -14.18
C ASP A 4 25.62 13.66 -13.83
N ALA A 5 26.19 12.68 -14.55
CA ALA A 5 25.95 11.27 -14.27
C ALA A 5 26.60 10.83 -12.94
N GLU A 6 27.77 11.38 -12.64
CA GLU A 6 28.45 11.13 -11.37
C GLU A 6 27.66 11.72 -10.19
N LEU A 7 27.18 12.97 -10.31
CA LEU A 7 26.36 13.60 -9.28
C LEU A 7 25.08 12.83 -8.97
N VAL A 8 24.40 12.33 -10.00
CA VAL A 8 23.21 11.50 -9.83
C VAL A 8 23.53 10.19 -9.12
N GLN A 9 24.63 9.53 -9.47
CA GLN A 9 25.05 8.29 -8.79
C GLN A 9 25.40 8.53 -7.33
N ARG A 10 26.14 9.59 -7.01
CA ARG A 10 26.46 9.98 -5.62
C ARG A 10 25.20 10.22 -4.79
N TYR A 11 24.23 10.93 -5.35
CA TYR A 11 22.94 11.14 -4.65
C TYR A 11 22.16 9.84 -4.43
N LEU A 12 22.12 8.96 -5.43
CA LEU A 12 21.43 7.65 -5.28
C LEU A 12 22.10 6.78 -4.24
N ALA A 13 23.43 6.79 -4.17
CA ALA A 13 24.21 6.13 -3.11
C ALA A 13 23.88 6.73 -1.73
N HIS A 14 23.88 8.07 -1.58
CA HIS A 14 23.44 8.76 -0.36
C HIS A 14 21.99 8.35 0.03
N ALA A 15 21.07 8.32 -0.94
CA ALA A 15 19.68 7.93 -0.69
C ALA A 15 19.56 6.46 -0.25
N GLN A 16 20.41 5.57 -0.76
CA GLN A 16 20.44 4.15 -0.41
C GLN A 16 21.06 3.90 0.95
N PHE A 17 22.27 4.41 1.19
CA PHE A 17 23.07 4.01 2.35
C PHE A 17 22.83 4.91 3.57
N GLU A 18 22.72 6.20 3.38
CA GLU A 18 22.52 7.14 4.50
C GLU A 18 21.04 7.32 4.84
N LYS A 19 20.19 7.56 3.84
CA LYS A 19 18.73 7.68 4.06
C LYS A 19 18.02 6.35 4.15
N ARG A 20 18.67 5.25 3.81
CA ARG A 20 18.14 3.87 3.85
C ARG A 20 16.76 3.77 3.19
N LEU A 21 16.60 4.38 2.02
CA LEU A 21 15.34 4.35 1.30
C LEU A 21 15.06 2.95 0.75
N ALA A 22 13.78 2.57 0.74
CA ALA A 22 13.35 1.29 0.19
C ALA A 22 13.69 1.18 -1.30
N ALA A 23 14.02 -0.02 -1.79
CA ALA A 23 14.41 -0.29 -3.18
C ALA A 23 13.42 0.29 -4.21
N ARG A 24 12.11 0.22 -3.93
CA ARG A 24 11.08 0.82 -4.79
C ARG A 24 11.20 2.36 -4.88
N THR A 25 11.53 3.02 -3.77
CA THR A 25 11.70 4.48 -3.76
C THR A 25 12.96 4.87 -4.52
N LEU A 26 14.05 4.09 -4.37
CA LEU A 26 15.28 4.28 -5.13
C LEU A 26 15.05 4.13 -6.63
N ALA A 27 14.32 3.09 -7.07
CA ALA A 27 13.97 2.90 -8.48
C ALA A 27 13.17 4.07 -9.05
N LEU A 28 12.22 4.64 -8.27
CA LEU A 28 11.48 5.84 -8.68
C LEU A 28 12.41 7.06 -8.78
N TYR A 29 13.28 7.28 -7.81
CA TYR A 29 14.25 8.38 -7.83
C TYR A 29 15.21 8.26 -9.00
N THR A 30 15.68 7.05 -9.30
CA THR A 30 16.53 6.78 -10.47
C THR A 30 15.81 7.20 -11.77
N ALA A 31 14.58 6.77 -11.97
CA ALA A 31 13.80 7.11 -13.15
C ALA A 31 13.53 8.64 -13.24
N ASP A 32 13.25 9.29 -12.11
CA ASP A 32 12.98 10.72 -12.06
C ASP A 32 14.25 11.56 -12.35
N LEU A 33 15.42 11.12 -11.85
CA LEU A 33 16.69 11.78 -12.11
C LEU A 33 17.19 11.54 -13.53
N GLN A 34 17.00 10.37 -14.11
CA GLN A 34 17.26 10.11 -15.52
C GLN A 34 16.46 11.06 -16.42
N ARG A 35 15.19 11.31 -16.06
CA ARG A 35 14.35 12.30 -16.77
C ARG A 35 14.90 13.72 -16.62
N LEU A 36 15.35 14.09 -15.42
CA LEU A 36 15.97 15.38 -15.17
C LEU A 36 17.20 15.57 -16.06
N GLN A 37 18.10 14.58 -16.09
CA GLN A 37 19.29 14.59 -16.96
C GLN A 37 18.93 14.73 -18.45
N ALA A 38 17.92 13.98 -18.92
CA ALA A 38 17.48 14.06 -20.31
C ALA A 38 16.97 15.46 -20.69
N LEU A 39 16.27 16.13 -19.77
CA LEU A 39 15.78 17.49 -19.97
C LEU A 39 16.94 18.52 -19.96
N ALA A 40 17.86 18.37 -19.01
CA ALA A 40 19.06 19.21 -18.91
C ALA A 40 19.94 19.09 -20.15
N ASN A 41 20.22 17.86 -20.60
CA ASN A 41 20.98 17.58 -21.81
C ASN A 41 20.33 18.18 -23.07
N LYS A 42 18.99 18.08 -23.20
CA LYS A 42 18.25 18.67 -24.31
C LYS A 42 18.43 20.18 -24.37
N ASP A 43 18.42 20.82 -23.22
CA ASP A 43 18.57 22.28 -23.09
C ASP A 43 20.04 22.69 -22.99
N LYS A 44 21.00 21.75 -23.04
CA LYS A 44 22.45 21.99 -22.95
C LYS A 44 22.84 22.72 -21.67
N VAL A 45 22.23 22.41 -20.54
CA VAL A 45 22.52 23.00 -19.22
C VAL A 45 22.99 21.91 -18.27
N LEU A 46 24.06 22.19 -17.49
CA LEU A 46 24.51 21.29 -16.43
C LEU A 46 23.50 21.24 -15.28
N LEU A 47 23.44 20.10 -14.59
CA LEU A 47 22.51 19.97 -13.44
C LEU A 47 22.78 21.01 -12.35
N THR A 48 24.01 21.43 -12.16
CA THR A 48 24.42 22.47 -11.21
C THR A 48 24.04 23.88 -11.64
N GLU A 49 23.77 24.11 -12.92
CA GLU A 49 23.40 25.42 -13.50
C GLU A 49 21.89 25.57 -13.73
N VAL A 50 21.12 24.53 -13.46
CA VAL A 50 19.66 24.56 -13.63
C VAL A 50 19.03 25.60 -12.72
N GLN A 51 18.21 26.46 -13.31
CA GLN A 51 17.51 27.54 -12.62
C GLN A 51 15.99 27.35 -12.59
N ALA A 52 15.32 28.17 -11.82
CA ALA A 52 13.87 28.12 -11.63
C ALA A 52 13.06 28.19 -12.94
N HIS A 53 13.53 28.93 -13.95
CA HIS A 53 12.83 29.05 -15.24
C HIS A 53 12.89 27.70 -16.03
N HIS A 54 14.01 26.96 -15.98
CA HIS A 54 14.11 25.63 -16.56
C HIS A 54 13.08 24.69 -15.94
N MET A 55 12.99 24.68 -14.62
CA MET A 55 12.04 23.83 -13.88
C MET A 55 10.58 24.13 -14.24
N ARG A 56 10.21 25.42 -14.33
CA ARG A 56 8.85 25.83 -14.76
C ARG A 56 8.55 25.34 -16.17
N ARG A 57 9.48 25.50 -17.11
CA ARG A 57 9.32 25.06 -18.50
C ARG A 57 9.18 23.54 -18.59
N TRP A 58 10.01 22.76 -17.89
CA TRP A 58 9.94 21.31 -17.89
C TRP A 58 8.65 20.77 -17.22
N MET A 59 8.20 21.42 -16.16
CA MET A 59 6.91 21.09 -15.55
C MET A 59 5.74 21.37 -16.52
N ALA A 60 5.75 22.51 -17.22
CA ALA A 60 4.76 22.84 -18.24
C ALA A 60 4.78 21.84 -19.40
N GLN A 61 5.97 21.46 -19.88
CA GLN A 61 6.14 20.43 -20.92
C GLN A 61 5.62 19.06 -20.49
N MET A 62 5.88 18.65 -19.27
CA MET A 62 5.32 17.40 -18.73
C MET A 62 3.79 17.44 -18.65
N HIS A 63 3.22 18.59 -18.28
CA HIS A 63 1.77 18.77 -18.22
C HIS A 63 1.14 18.74 -19.62
N SER A 64 1.70 19.47 -20.58
CA SER A 64 1.21 19.48 -21.97
C SER A 64 1.35 18.14 -22.68
N SER A 65 2.33 17.30 -22.28
CA SER A 65 2.48 15.91 -22.75
C SER A 65 1.54 14.91 -22.09
N GLY A 66 0.54 15.37 -21.32
CA GLY A 66 -0.50 14.54 -20.73
C GLY A 66 -0.15 13.91 -19.36
N ARG A 67 0.96 14.32 -18.71
CA ARG A 67 1.22 13.85 -17.35
C ARG A 67 0.24 14.45 -16.36
N THR A 68 -0.25 13.59 -15.47
CA THR A 68 -1.17 14.01 -14.42
C THR A 68 -0.47 14.96 -13.43
N PRO A 69 -1.18 15.94 -12.85
CA PRO A 69 -0.66 16.83 -11.82
C PRO A 69 0.00 16.07 -10.65
N ARG A 70 -0.59 14.94 -10.24
CA ARG A 70 -0.02 14.06 -9.20
C ARG A 70 1.30 13.43 -9.62
N GLY A 71 1.41 13.00 -10.89
CA GLY A 71 2.65 12.45 -11.44
C GLY A 71 3.77 13.50 -11.47
N ILE A 72 3.46 14.75 -11.88
CA ILE A 72 4.41 15.86 -11.85
C ILE A 72 4.84 16.18 -10.42
N ALA A 73 3.91 16.17 -9.45
CA ALA A 73 4.23 16.41 -8.05
C ALA A 73 5.20 15.36 -7.48
N LEU A 74 5.05 14.09 -7.84
CA LEU A 74 5.96 13.00 -7.42
C LEU A 74 7.35 13.21 -8.01
N ILE A 75 7.46 13.44 -9.33
CA ILE A 75 8.73 13.67 -10.01
C ILE A 75 9.46 14.87 -9.40
N THR A 76 8.78 16.00 -9.26
CA THR A 76 9.38 17.21 -8.70
C THR A 76 9.74 17.08 -7.23
N SER A 77 9.10 16.18 -6.48
CA SER A 77 9.52 15.83 -5.12
C SER A 77 10.88 15.13 -5.11
N GLY A 78 11.11 14.19 -6.03
CA GLY A 78 12.41 13.54 -6.22
C GLY A 78 13.51 14.56 -6.59
N TRP A 79 13.22 15.43 -7.57
CA TRP A 79 14.15 16.50 -7.99
C TRP A 79 14.44 17.48 -6.85
N ARG A 80 13.45 17.88 -6.07
CA ARG A 80 13.65 18.75 -4.91
C ARG A 80 14.57 18.14 -3.87
N GLY A 81 14.46 16.83 -3.65
CA GLY A 81 15.33 16.06 -2.77
C GLY A 81 16.79 16.04 -3.26
N PHE A 82 16.99 15.89 -4.57
CA PHE A 82 18.31 15.95 -5.21
C PHE A 82 18.96 17.34 -5.07
N TYR A 83 18.25 18.41 -5.42
CA TYR A 83 18.77 19.76 -5.28
C TYR A 83 18.98 20.20 -3.82
N ALA A 84 18.18 19.68 -2.88
CA ALA A 84 18.43 19.89 -1.46
C ALA A 84 19.73 19.19 -1.00
N TRP A 85 20.09 18.06 -1.61
CA TRP A 85 21.35 17.39 -1.37
C TRP A 85 22.51 18.16 -2.02
N LEU A 86 22.40 18.58 -3.29
CA LEU A 86 23.42 19.41 -3.95
C LEU A 86 23.71 20.70 -3.16
N GLY A 87 22.69 21.34 -2.58
CA GLY A 87 22.87 22.52 -1.73
C GLY A 87 23.66 22.22 -0.45
N ARG A 88 23.47 21.04 0.16
CA ARG A 88 24.27 20.61 1.33
C ARG A 88 25.70 20.28 0.98
N GLU A 89 25.94 19.78 -0.23
CA GLU A 89 27.28 19.52 -0.75
C GLU A 89 27.98 20.82 -1.23
N GLY A 90 27.29 21.97 -1.15
CA GLY A 90 27.85 23.25 -1.62
C GLY A 90 27.95 23.39 -3.14
N LEU A 91 27.34 22.49 -3.92
CA LEU A 91 27.41 22.46 -5.38
C LEU A 91 26.42 23.40 -6.08
N VAL A 92 25.39 23.84 -5.37
CA VAL A 92 24.42 24.85 -5.84
C VAL A 92 24.09 25.81 -4.71
N SER A 93 23.91 27.08 -5.05
CA SER A 93 23.59 28.14 -4.08
C SER A 93 22.13 28.13 -3.63
N ALA A 94 21.22 27.63 -4.46
CA ALA A 94 19.79 27.59 -4.17
C ALA A 94 19.12 26.39 -4.87
N ASN A 95 18.03 25.89 -4.25
CA ASN A 95 17.21 24.86 -4.87
C ASN A 95 16.30 25.47 -5.95
N PRO A 96 16.45 25.13 -7.25
CA PRO A 96 15.67 25.73 -8.33
C PRO A 96 14.16 25.43 -8.25
N LEU A 97 13.75 24.50 -7.36
CA LEU A 97 12.35 24.19 -7.08
C LEU A 97 11.82 24.88 -5.82
N ALA A 98 12.63 25.78 -5.19
CA ALA A 98 12.17 26.52 -4.01
C ALA A 98 10.92 27.36 -4.35
N GLY A 99 9.91 27.30 -3.51
CA GLY A 99 8.64 28.01 -3.70
C GLY A 99 7.74 27.50 -4.82
N MET A 100 8.19 26.54 -5.65
CA MET A 100 7.36 25.99 -6.72
C MET A 100 6.36 24.96 -6.20
N ARG A 101 5.13 25.08 -6.69
CA ARG A 101 4.08 24.10 -6.46
C ARG A 101 3.77 23.36 -7.76
N ALA A 102 3.61 22.03 -7.68
CA ALA A 102 3.06 21.28 -8.80
C ALA A 102 1.62 21.74 -9.10
N PRO A 103 1.13 21.56 -10.34
CA PRO A 103 -0.25 21.83 -10.68
C PRO A 103 -1.20 21.19 -9.66
N LYS A 104 -2.25 21.92 -9.26
CA LYS A 104 -3.23 21.38 -8.30
C LYS A 104 -3.93 20.17 -8.93
N ALA A 105 -3.77 19.01 -8.30
CA ALA A 105 -4.64 17.87 -8.57
C ALA A 105 -5.97 18.08 -7.85
N ALA A 106 -7.08 17.81 -8.52
CA ALA A 106 -8.33 17.59 -7.80
C ALA A 106 -8.06 16.51 -6.74
N LYS A 107 -8.33 16.81 -5.48
CA LYS A 107 -8.31 15.80 -4.41
C LYS A 107 -9.70 15.17 -4.39
N PRO A 108 -9.94 14.03 -5.05
CA PRO A 108 -11.17 13.31 -4.77
C PRO A 108 -11.13 12.99 -3.28
N LEU A 109 -12.20 13.32 -2.57
CA LEU A 109 -12.38 12.84 -1.20
C LEU A 109 -12.21 11.32 -1.23
N PRO A 110 -11.41 10.74 -0.33
CA PRO A 110 -11.30 9.30 -0.22
C PRO A 110 -12.71 8.78 0.10
N LYS A 111 -13.32 8.10 -0.88
CA LYS A 111 -14.63 7.51 -0.71
C LYS A 111 -14.43 6.18 0.01
N ALA A 112 -14.83 6.12 1.28
CA ALA A 112 -15.10 4.85 1.94
C ALA A 112 -16.36 4.26 1.27
N LEU A 113 -16.43 2.93 1.13
CA LEU A 113 -17.70 2.26 0.88
C LEU A 113 -18.57 2.44 2.12
N ASN A 114 -19.87 2.58 1.94
CA ASN A 114 -20.79 2.43 3.04
C ASN A 114 -20.79 0.97 3.55
N VAL A 115 -21.43 0.71 4.66
CA VAL A 115 -21.44 -0.62 5.29
C VAL A 115 -22.06 -1.65 4.35
N ASP A 116 -23.17 -1.31 3.70
CA ASP A 116 -23.93 -2.21 2.83
C ASP A 116 -23.09 -2.61 1.59
N ASP A 117 -22.48 -1.64 0.91
CA ASP A 117 -21.56 -1.90 -0.23
C ASP A 117 -20.36 -2.75 0.18
N ALA A 118 -19.78 -2.48 1.36
CA ALA A 118 -18.64 -3.24 1.85
C ALA A 118 -19.01 -4.69 2.19
N VAL A 119 -20.18 -4.89 2.81
CA VAL A 119 -20.74 -6.23 3.09
C VAL A 119 -21.12 -6.93 1.79
N GLN A 120 -21.79 -6.24 0.85
CA GLN A 120 -22.14 -6.77 -0.46
C GLN A 120 -20.90 -7.24 -1.22
N LEU A 121 -19.84 -6.42 -1.25
CA LEU A 121 -18.57 -6.79 -1.88
C LEU A 121 -17.97 -8.06 -1.26
N ALA A 122 -17.98 -8.15 0.08
CA ALA A 122 -17.39 -9.27 0.81
C ALA A 122 -18.19 -10.57 0.61
N SER A 123 -19.52 -10.48 0.65
CA SER A 123 -20.42 -11.64 0.54
C SER A 123 -20.87 -11.95 -0.90
N HIS A 124 -20.45 -11.17 -1.89
CA HIS A 124 -20.78 -11.43 -3.30
C HIS A 124 -20.36 -12.83 -3.71
N HIS A 125 -21.28 -13.58 -4.28
CA HIS A 125 -21.07 -14.90 -4.86
C HIS A 125 -21.36 -14.85 -6.36
N ASN A 126 -20.57 -15.56 -7.16
CA ASN A 126 -20.79 -15.68 -8.59
C ASN A 126 -20.67 -17.16 -8.97
N ASP A 127 -21.79 -17.78 -9.25
CA ASP A 127 -21.89 -19.22 -9.57
C ASP A 127 -21.16 -19.61 -10.85
N GLU A 128 -20.91 -18.65 -11.76
CA GLU A 128 -20.16 -18.87 -12.99
C GLU A 128 -18.63 -18.81 -12.78
N GLN A 129 -18.18 -18.32 -11.61
CA GLN A 129 -16.74 -18.23 -11.33
C GLN A 129 -16.22 -19.55 -10.78
N ASP A 130 -15.00 -19.94 -11.20
CA ASP A 130 -14.26 -21.07 -10.61
C ASP A 130 -14.28 -20.99 -9.07
N PRO A 131 -14.77 -22.03 -8.37
CA PRO A 131 -14.88 -22.05 -6.91
C PRO A 131 -13.56 -21.74 -6.19
N TRP A 132 -12.42 -22.20 -6.75
CA TRP A 132 -11.10 -21.92 -6.21
C TRP A 132 -10.75 -20.44 -6.24
N LEU A 133 -10.99 -19.78 -7.39
CA LEU A 133 -10.79 -18.34 -7.53
C LEU A 133 -11.72 -17.55 -6.64
N GLN A 134 -12.96 -18.00 -6.53
CA GLN A 134 -13.97 -17.36 -5.70
C GLN A 134 -13.63 -17.42 -4.20
N ALA A 135 -13.27 -18.59 -3.67
CA ALA A 135 -12.88 -18.75 -2.27
C ALA A 135 -11.66 -17.87 -1.93
N ARG A 136 -10.66 -17.81 -2.83
CA ARG A 136 -9.53 -16.91 -2.69
C ARG A 136 -9.95 -15.45 -2.61
N ASP A 137 -10.78 -15.01 -3.54
CA ASP A 137 -11.17 -13.61 -3.67
C ASP A 137 -12.06 -13.16 -2.51
N ILE A 138 -12.94 -14.04 -2.00
CA ILE A 138 -13.72 -13.82 -0.78
C ILE A 138 -12.77 -13.64 0.41
N ALA A 139 -11.82 -14.56 0.61
CA ALA A 139 -10.87 -14.47 1.71
C ALA A 139 -10.01 -13.19 1.66
N MET A 140 -9.59 -12.75 0.46
CA MET A 140 -8.86 -11.49 0.29
C MET A 140 -9.70 -10.28 0.69
N VAL A 141 -10.96 -10.22 0.25
CA VAL A 141 -11.85 -9.07 0.54
C VAL A 141 -12.18 -9.02 2.02
N GLU A 142 -12.58 -10.16 2.59
CA GLU A 142 -12.91 -10.27 4.01
C GLU A 142 -11.73 -9.84 4.88
N LEU A 143 -10.52 -10.31 4.59
CA LEU A 143 -9.34 -9.97 5.37
C LEU A 143 -8.94 -8.50 5.22
N LEU A 144 -9.01 -7.93 4.01
CA LEU A 144 -8.75 -6.49 3.79
C LEU A 144 -9.75 -5.61 4.53
N TYR A 145 -11.02 -5.99 4.51
CA TYR A 145 -12.08 -5.21 5.14
C TYR A 145 -12.12 -5.41 6.66
N SER A 146 -11.94 -6.63 7.16
CA SER A 146 -12.00 -6.90 8.60
C SER A 146 -10.78 -6.40 9.38
N SER A 147 -9.60 -6.43 8.77
CA SER A 147 -8.34 -6.13 9.46
C SER A 147 -7.67 -4.83 8.99
N GLY A 148 -8.24 -4.16 8.00
CA GLY A 148 -7.72 -2.90 7.48
C GLY A 148 -6.29 -3.00 6.93
N LEU A 149 -5.86 -4.16 6.43
CA LEU A 149 -4.51 -4.39 5.94
C LEU A 149 -4.17 -3.50 4.72
N ARG A 150 -2.89 -3.11 4.61
CA ARG A 150 -2.38 -2.58 3.35
C ARG A 150 -2.26 -3.72 2.32
N VAL A 151 -2.45 -3.42 1.04
CA VAL A 151 -2.30 -4.45 -0.01
C VAL A 151 -0.93 -5.14 0.03
N ALA A 152 0.13 -4.41 0.36
CA ALA A 152 1.47 -4.99 0.49
C ALA A 152 1.61 -5.90 1.72
N GLU A 153 0.84 -5.66 2.78
CA GLU A 153 0.78 -6.52 3.95
C GLU A 153 0.01 -7.80 3.60
N LEU A 154 -1.14 -7.69 2.93
CA LEU A 154 -1.91 -8.85 2.45
C LEU A 154 -1.08 -9.73 1.51
N THR A 155 -0.39 -9.15 0.52
CA THR A 155 0.48 -9.93 -0.39
C THR A 155 1.67 -10.57 0.33
N GLY A 156 2.08 -10.03 1.46
CA GLY A 156 3.19 -10.52 2.28
C GLY A 156 2.80 -11.64 3.24
N LEU A 157 1.53 -12.05 3.31
CA LEU A 157 1.11 -13.11 4.23
C LEU A 157 1.57 -14.48 3.75
N ASP A 158 2.12 -15.25 4.67
CA ASP A 158 2.48 -16.66 4.53
C ASP A 158 1.49 -17.55 5.29
N VAL A 159 1.35 -18.80 4.84
CA VAL A 159 0.42 -19.78 5.44
C VAL A 159 0.81 -20.11 6.88
N GLN A 160 2.11 -19.98 7.21
CA GLN A 160 2.67 -20.28 8.51
C GLN A 160 3.68 -19.22 8.92
N ALA A 161 3.86 -19.06 10.22
CA ALA A 161 4.94 -18.27 10.78
C ALA A 161 6.30 -18.89 10.43
N SER A 162 7.26 -18.05 10.03
CA SER A 162 8.66 -18.44 9.86
C SER A 162 9.58 -17.25 10.11
N SER A 163 10.89 -17.51 10.19
CA SER A 163 11.90 -16.44 10.35
C SER A 163 11.94 -15.49 9.16
N THR A 164 11.54 -15.95 7.97
CA THR A 164 11.51 -15.18 6.72
C THR A 164 10.13 -14.62 6.39
N ALA A 165 9.07 -15.04 7.09
CA ALA A 165 7.70 -14.60 6.85
C ALA A 165 7.56 -13.09 7.11
N ARG A 166 7.02 -12.38 6.12
CA ARG A 166 6.68 -10.95 6.25
C ARG A 166 5.41 -10.73 7.03
N GLY A 167 4.57 -11.76 7.13
CA GLY A 167 3.35 -11.79 7.91
C GLY A 167 2.70 -13.15 7.79
N TRP A 168 1.78 -13.44 8.70
CA TRP A 168 0.96 -14.67 8.73
C TRP A 168 -0.35 -14.39 9.46
N VAL A 169 -1.29 -15.31 9.35
CA VAL A 169 -2.51 -15.28 10.18
C VAL A 169 -2.46 -16.45 11.14
N ASP A 170 -2.49 -16.13 12.42
CA ASP A 170 -2.74 -17.08 13.48
C ASP A 170 -4.25 -17.33 13.57
N MET A 171 -4.66 -18.55 13.22
CA MET A 171 -6.07 -18.92 13.16
C MET A 171 -6.66 -19.24 14.55
N ASP A 172 -5.82 -19.56 15.52
CA ASP A 172 -6.24 -19.91 16.87
C ASP A 172 -6.52 -18.64 17.69
N SER A 173 -5.65 -17.65 17.57
CA SER A 173 -5.83 -16.34 18.22
C SER A 173 -6.67 -15.36 17.40
N ALA A 174 -7.01 -15.70 16.15
CA ALA A 174 -7.66 -14.82 15.18
C ALA A 174 -6.91 -13.49 15.00
N GLU A 175 -5.58 -13.55 14.81
CA GLU A 175 -4.69 -12.43 14.65
C GLU A 175 -3.94 -12.47 13.31
N ALA A 176 -3.85 -11.35 12.63
CA ALA A 176 -2.94 -11.17 11.50
C ALA A 176 -1.69 -10.41 11.96
N HIS A 177 -0.55 -11.09 11.89
CA HIS A 177 0.76 -10.51 12.19
C HIS A 177 1.37 -9.96 10.90
N VAL A 178 1.65 -8.66 10.84
CA VAL A 178 2.12 -8.02 9.61
C VAL A 178 3.33 -7.12 9.85
N LEU A 179 4.15 -6.99 8.82
CA LEU A 179 5.31 -6.10 8.82
C LEU A 179 4.91 -4.75 8.21
N GLY A 180 4.81 -3.74 9.05
CA GLY A 180 4.47 -2.38 8.65
C GLY A 180 5.66 -1.58 8.11
N LYS A 181 5.43 -0.28 7.89
CA LYS A 181 6.49 0.65 7.46
C LYS A 181 7.61 0.71 8.51
N GLY A 182 8.86 0.68 8.06
CA GLY A 182 10.03 0.70 8.94
C GLY A 182 10.30 -0.63 9.63
N SER A 183 9.85 -1.75 9.03
CA SER A 183 10.06 -3.11 9.55
C SER A 183 9.50 -3.36 10.96
N LYS A 184 8.52 -2.56 11.39
CA LYS A 184 7.84 -2.78 12.67
C LYS A 184 6.71 -3.79 12.48
N ARG A 185 6.73 -4.86 13.29
CA ARG A 185 5.64 -5.83 13.33
C ARG A 185 4.48 -5.26 14.15
N ARG A 186 3.26 -5.59 13.76
CA ARG A 186 2.05 -5.39 14.55
C ARG A 186 1.08 -6.54 14.33
N SER A 187 0.23 -6.77 15.32
CA SER A 187 -0.92 -7.66 15.23
C SER A 187 -2.18 -6.85 15.02
N VAL A 188 -3.10 -7.37 14.23
CA VAL A 188 -4.44 -6.82 14.05
C VAL A 188 -5.46 -7.95 14.16
N PRO A 189 -6.64 -7.70 14.76
CA PRO A 189 -7.67 -8.72 14.87
C PRO A 189 -8.20 -9.11 13.49
N VAL A 190 -8.59 -10.39 13.37
CA VAL A 190 -9.25 -10.95 12.19
C VAL A 190 -10.67 -11.34 12.60
N GLY A 191 -11.67 -10.73 11.99
CA GLY A 191 -13.07 -11.02 12.32
C GLY A 191 -13.47 -12.43 11.94
N GLU A 192 -14.55 -12.93 12.57
CA GLU A 192 -15.03 -14.28 12.39
C GLU A 192 -15.30 -14.64 10.92
N LYS A 193 -15.89 -13.73 10.16
CA LYS A 193 -16.18 -13.92 8.72
C LYS A 193 -14.90 -14.07 7.90
N ALA A 194 -13.88 -13.25 8.18
CA ALA A 194 -12.58 -13.34 7.53
C ALA A 194 -11.85 -14.64 7.91
N SER A 195 -11.95 -15.06 9.19
CA SER A 195 -11.39 -16.32 9.67
C SER A 195 -12.05 -17.51 9.00
N ALA A 196 -13.38 -17.50 8.85
CA ALA A 196 -14.11 -18.55 8.13
C ALA A 196 -13.69 -18.63 6.66
N ALA A 197 -13.74 -17.50 5.94
CA ALA A 197 -13.35 -17.43 4.54
C ALA A 197 -11.88 -17.84 4.32
N LEU A 198 -11.00 -17.52 5.27
CA LEU A 198 -9.59 -17.92 5.19
C LEU A 198 -9.41 -19.42 5.44
N ARG A 199 -10.22 -20.06 6.33
CA ARG A 199 -10.24 -21.52 6.50
C ARG A 199 -10.67 -22.20 5.20
N ASP A 200 -11.78 -21.76 4.61
CA ASP A 200 -12.29 -22.31 3.36
C ASP A 200 -11.25 -22.18 2.23
N TRP A 201 -10.63 -21.03 2.11
CA TRP A 201 -9.55 -20.81 1.15
C TRP A 201 -8.36 -21.75 1.42
N ARG A 202 -7.90 -21.88 2.64
CA ARG A 202 -6.75 -22.74 3.00
C ARG A 202 -7.03 -24.21 2.70
N GLN A 203 -8.27 -24.65 2.84
CA GLN A 203 -8.69 -26.02 2.52
C GLN A 203 -8.67 -26.28 1.01
N ILE A 204 -9.21 -25.36 0.20
CA ILE A 204 -9.29 -25.54 -1.25
C ILE A 204 -8.01 -25.13 -1.99
N ARG A 205 -7.19 -24.27 -1.41
CA ARG A 205 -5.97 -23.73 -2.05
C ARG A 205 -5.05 -24.80 -2.65
N PRO A 206 -4.72 -25.91 -1.96
CA PRO A 206 -3.83 -26.94 -2.50
C PRO A 206 -4.39 -27.69 -3.72
N THR A 207 -5.71 -27.75 -3.89
CA THR A 207 -6.35 -28.61 -4.89
C THR A 207 -6.05 -28.22 -6.33
N GLN A 208 -5.74 -26.96 -6.59
CA GLN A 208 -5.40 -26.45 -7.93
C GLN A 208 -3.99 -25.86 -8.03
N LEU A 209 -3.15 -26.08 -7.02
CA LEU A 209 -1.76 -25.65 -7.13
C LEU A 209 -0.99 -26.55 -8.10
N PRO A 210 -0.26 -25.98 -9.08
CA PRO A 210 0.68 -26.76 -9.87
C PRO A 210 1.71 -27.46 -9.00
N GLU A 211 2.20 -28.62 -9.42
CA GLU A 211 3.16 -29.44 -8.66
C GLU A 211 4.39 -28.64 -8.21
N HIS A 212 4.96 -27.81 -9.11
CA HIS A 212 6.11 -26.95 -8.80
C HIS A 212 5.83 -25.83 -7.78
N ALA A 213 4.58 -25.63 -7.40
CA ALA A 213 4.14 -24.59 -6.48
C ALA A 213 3.54 -25.12 -5.17
N GLN A 214 3.61 -26.41 -4.93
CA GLN A 214 3.03 -27.02 -3.70
C GLN A 214 3.70 -26.52 -2.43
N GLU A 215 4.99 -26.24 -2.47
CA GLU A 215 5.76 -25.66 -1.35
C GLU A 215 5.62 -24.13 -1.24
N GLN A 216 4.78 -23.49 -2.06
CA GLN A 216 4.58 -22.06 -2.00
C GLN A 216 4.01 -21.61 -0.65
N THR A 217 4.77 -20.80 0.08
CA THR A 217 4.39 -20.30 1.42
C THR A 217 3.32 -19.22 1.38
N ALA A 218 3.14 -18.50 0.26
CA ALA A 218 2.17 -17.42 0.15
C ALA A 218 0.73 -17.87 0.44
N VAL A 219 0.01 -17.13 1.26
CA VAL A 219 -1.44 -17.37 1.46
C VAL A 219 -2.18 -17.20 0.16
N PHE A 220 -1.99 -16.07 -0.52
CA PHE A 220 -2.72 -15.74 -1.74
C PHE A 220 -1.86 -15.92 -2.98
N VAL A 221 -2.29 -16.86 -3.82
CA VAL A 221 -1.60 -17.28 -5.04
C VAL A 221 -2.50 -17.17 -6.27
N GLY A 222 -1.89 -17.04 -7.44
CA GLY A 222 -2.57 -17.12 -8.72
C GLY A 222 -2.68 -18.57 -9.22
N ILE A 223 -3.37 -18.77 -10.34
CA ILE A 223 -3.52 -20.10 -11.00
C ILE A 223 -2.19 -20.75 -11.38
N ARG A 224 -1.12 -19.95 -11.55
CA ARG A 224 0.24 -20.44 -11.81
C ARG A 224 1.01 -20.76 -10.54
N GLY A 225 0.37 -20.77 -9.38
CA GLY A 225 0.98 -21.05 -8.08
C GLY A 225 1.89 -19.95 -7.54
N THR A 226 2.04 -18.82 -8.23
CA THR A 226 2.88 -17.71 -7.77
C THR A 226 2.12 -16.77 -6.83
N ARG A 227 2.83 -16.20 -5.84
CA ARG A 227 2.29 -15.17 -4.93
C ARG A 227 1.63 -14.05 -5.71
N LEU A 228 0.43 -13.64 -5.31
CA LEU A 228 -0.27 -12.53 -5.95
C LEU A 228 0.49 -11.21 -5.75
N THR A 229 0.54 -10.41 -6.81
CA THR A 229 1.05 -9.05 -6.75
C THR A 229 -0.02 -8.07 -6.27
N SER A 230 0.40 -6.93 -5.71
CA SER A 230 -0.54 -5.84 -5.37
C SER A 230 -1.38 -5.40 -6.57
N GLN A 231 -0.82 -5.44 -7.78
CA GLN A 231 -1.53 -5.08 -9.01
C GLN A 231 -2.63 -6.11 -9.33
N ALA A 232 -2.34 -7.41 -9.20
CA ALA A 232 -3.32 -8.46 -9.40
C ALA A 232 -4.50 -8.34 -8.41
N ILE A 233 -4.22 -8.10 -7.13
CA ILE A 233 -5.26 -7.87 -6.11
C ILE A 233 -6.10 -6.65 -6.47
N TRP A 234 -5.47 -5.55 -6.91
CA TRP A 234 -6.19 -4.34 -7.32
C TRP A 234 -7.16 -4.62 -8.49
N GLN A 235 -6.71 -5.37 -9.50
CA GLN A 235 -7.55 -5.75 -10.65
C GLN A 235 -8.70 -6.66 -10.23
N ARG A 236 -8.46 -7.64 -9.34
CA ARG A 236 -9.49 -8.56 -8.84
C ARG A 236 -10.56 -7.82 -8.03
N LEU A 237 -10.16 -6.92 -7.14
CA LEU A 237 -11.11 -6.10 -6.36
C LEU A 237 -11.98 -5.22 -7.26
N ARG A 238 -11.36 -4.63 -8.29
CA ARG A 238 -12.11 -3.80 -9.25
C ARG A 238 -13.14 -4.62 -10.03
N ALA A 239 -12.75 -5.79 -10.55
CA ALA A 239 -13.65 -6.69 -11.26
C ALA A 239 -14.79 -7.17 -10.36
N ARG A 240 -14.47 -7.59 -9.11
CA ARG A 240 -15.46 -8.03 -8.13
C ARG A 240 -16.43 -6.90 -7.74
N GLY A 241 -15.96 -5.66 -7.60
CA GLY A 241 -16.83 -4.52 -7.34
C GLY A 241 -17.86 -4.28 -8.45
N VAL A 242 -17.45 -4.43 -9.72
CA VAL A 242 -18.36 -4.35 -10.87
C VAL A 242 -19.38 -5.49 -10.84
N GLN A 243 -18.93 -6.72 -10.60
CA GLN A 243 -19.80 -7.90 -10.50
C GLN A 243 -20.81 -7.78 -9.34
N ALA A 244 -20.40 -7.20 -8.22
CA ALA A 244 -21.24 -6.93 -7.07
C ALA A 244 -22.16 -5.70 -7.26
N GLY A 245 -22.21 -5.06 -8.44
CA GLY A 245 -23.05 -3.90 -8.70
C GLY A 245 -22.63 -2.60 -8.01
N ILE A 246 -21.40 -2.52 -7.51
CA ILE A 246 -20.90 -1.32 -6.83
C ILE A 246 -20.50 -0.28 -7.86
N SER A 247 -21.14 0.88 -7.82
CA SER A 247 -20.95 1.96 -8.81
C SER A 247 -19.57 2.63 -8.74
N THR A 248 -18.90 2.55 -7.59
CA THR A 248 -17.59 3.15 -7.37
C THR A 248 -16.47 2.11 -7.62
N PRO A 249 -15.41 2.44 -8.41
CA PRO A 249 -14.30 1.53 -8.63
C PRO A 249 -13.60 1.13 -7.33
N VAL A 250 -13.76 -0.12 -6.92
CA VAL A 250 -13.22 -0.64 -5.65
C VAL A 250 -11.71 -0.85 -5.75
N HIS A 251 -10.98 -0.54 -4.68
CA HIS A 251 -9.55 -0.76 -4.57
C HIS A 251 -9.11 -0.97 -3.11
N PRO A 252 -7.93 -1.56 -2.83
CA PRO A 252 -7.52 -1.94 -1.47
C PRO A 252 -7.54 -0.80 -0.44
N HIS A 253 -7.12 0.41 -0.84
CA HIS A 253 -7.13 1.56 0.06
C HIS A 253 -8.54 1.99 0.46
N MET A 254 -9.53 1.76 -0.41
CA MET A 254 -10.92 2.05 -0.11
C MET A 254 -11.44 1.11 1.00
N LEU A 255 -11.17 -0.20 0.91
CA LEU A 255 -11.54 -1.18 1.94
C LEU A 255 -10.90 -0.85 3.29
N ARG A 256 -9.62 -0.51 3.29
CA ARG A 256 -8.94 -0.06 4.51
C ARG A 256 -9.54 1.23 5.08
N HIS A 257 -10.00 2.13 4.22
CA HIS A 257 -10.66 3.39 4.63
C HIS A 257 -12.04 3.11 5.20
N SER A 258 -12.79 2.17 4.58
CA SER A 258 -14.07 1.71 5.09
C SER A 258 -13.93 1.05 6.46
N PHE A 259 -12.94 0.15 6.64
CA PHE A 259 -12.59 -0.40 7.94
C PHE A 259 -12.39 0.70 8.98
N ALA A 260 -11.49 1.67 8.68
CA ALA A 260 -11.19 2.76 9.61
C ALA A 260 -12.42 3.58 9.99
N SER A 261 -13.25 3.94 8.98
CA SER A 261 -14.45 4.75 9.19
C SER A 261 -15.50 4.00 9.99
N HIS A 262 -15.76 2.74 9.66
CA HIS A 262 -16.81 1.94 10.30
C HIS A 262 -16.45 1.59 11.75
N VAL A 263 -15.18 1.20 12.00
CA VAL A 263 -14.73 0.97 13.38
C VAL A 263 -14.75 2.25 14.20
N LEU A 264 -14.31 3.39 13.63
CA LEU A 264 -14.34 4.68 14.34
C LEU A 264 -15.77 5.13 14.65
N GLN A 265 -16.68 5.02 13.69
CA GLN A 265 -18.08 5.40 13.88
C GLN A 265 -18.78 4.58 14.98
N SER A 266 -18.43 3.30 15.09
CA SER A 266 -19.07 2.40 16.04
C SER A 266 -18.38 2.38 17.41
N SER A 267 -17.05 2.52 17.47
CA SER A 267 -16.29 2.50 18.74
C SER A 267 -16.10 3.88 19.37
N GLY A 268 -16.07 4.95 18.56
CA GLY A 268 -15.62 6.27 18.98
C GLY A 268 -14.13 6.36 19.35
N ASP A 269 -13.38 5.26 19.26
CA ASP A 269 -11.98 5.16 19.69
C ASP A 269 -11.01 5.38 18.52
N LEU A 270 -10.68 6.65 18.28
CA LEU A 270 -9.70 7.05 17.25
C LEU A 270 -8.32 6.44 17.50
N ARG A 271 -7.93 6.27 18.79
CA ARG A 271 -6.62 5.75 19.14
C ARG A 271 -6.49 4.27 18.78
N ALA A 272 -7.50 3.46 19.15
CA ALA A 272 -7.54 2.05 18.77
C ALA A 272 -7.49 1.87 17.24
N VAL A 273 -8.25 2.67 16.48
CA VAL A 273 -8.24 2.64 15.01
C VAL A 273 -6.87 3.00 14.46
N GLN A 274 -6.20 4.03 14.98
CA GLN A 274 -4.86 4.42 14.54
C GLN A 274 -3.81 3.34 14.82
N GLU A 275 -3.89 2.67 15.96
CA GLU A 275 -3.02 1.56 16.34
C GLU A 275 -3.22 0.35 15.44
N MET A 276 -4.47 -0.09 15.19
CA MET A 276 -4.80 -1.17 14.24
C MET A 276 -4.26 -0.86 12.84
N LEU A 277 -4.37 0.39 12.40
CA LEU A 277 -3.87 0.81 11.09
C LEU A 277 -2.33 0.96 11.05
N GLY A 278 -1.64 1.06 12.18
CA GLY A 278 -0.19 1.28 12.23
C GLY A 278 0.19 2.63 11.62
N HIS A 279 -0.46 3.71 12.04
CA HIS A 279 -0.11 5.07 11.65
C HIS A 279 1.08 5.57 12.50
N ALA A 280 2.21 5.87 11.85
CA ALA A 280 3.50 6.17 12.47
C ALA A 280 3.60 7.53 13.20
N ASN A 281 2.55 8.31 13.29
CA ASN A 281 2.59 9.70 13.76
C ASN A 281 2.03 9.90 15.17
N ILE A 282 2.31 8.99 16.10
CA ILE A 282 2.27 9.31 17.54
C ILE A 282 3.61 8.88 18.10
N GLY A 283 4.38 9.89 18.55
CA GLY A 283 5.67 9.66 19.18
C GLY A 283 5.49 8.82 20.43
N THR A 284 5.95 7.62 20.38
CA THR A 284 6.57 6.78 21.39
C THR A 284 6.49 5.33 20.91
N THR A 285 7.59 4.64 20.96
CA THR A 285 7.68 3.20 20.76
C THR A 285 6.94 2.53 21.92
N GLN A 286 5.64 2.33 21.80
CA GLN A 286 4.92 1.44 22.71
C GLN A 286 5.15 0.01 22.21
N ILE A 287 5.81 -0.77 23.04
CA ILE A 287 5.84 -2.23 22.95
C ILE A 287 4.40 -2.66 23.24
N TYR A 288 3.72 -3.21 22.23
CA TYR A 288 2.37 -3.74 22.40
C TYR A 288 2.39 -4.86 23.42
N THR A 289 1.75 -4.64 24.55
CA THR A 289 1.56 -5.66 25.56
C THR A 289 0.31 -6.47 25.23
N ARG A 290 0.18 -7.68 25.83
CA ARG A 290 -1.02 -8.52 25.67
C ARG A 290 -2.30 -7.78 26.10
N LEU A 291 -2.19 -6.82 27.00
CA LEU A 291 -3.27 -5.97 27.48
C LEU A 291 -3.75 -4.98 26.39
N ASP A 292 -2.83 -4.39 25.62
CA ASP A 292 -3.16 -3.48 24.53
C ASP A 292 -3.92 -4.22 23.42
N TYR A 293 -3.51 -5.46 23.12
CA TYR A 293 -4.21 -6.29 22.15
C TYR A 293 -5.64 -6.63 22.58
N GLN A 294 -5.86 -6.99 23.85
CA GLN A 294 -7.21 -7.26 24.36
C GLN A 294 -8.13 -6.05 24.27
N HIS A 295 -7.61 -4.85 24.48
CA HIS A 295 -8.37 -3.61 24.29
C HIS A 295 -8.74 -3.40 22.81
N LEU A 296 -7.79 -3.60 21.91
CA LEU A 296 -8.01 -3.50 20.46
C LEU A 296 -9.03 -4.51 19.96
N ALA A 297 -8.94 -5.76 20.42
CA ALA A 297 -9.87 -6.82 20.07
C ALA A 297 -11.31 -6.50 20.56
N LYS A 298 -11.45 -6.00 21.80
CA LYS A 298 -12.76 -5.58 22.34
C LYS A 298 -13.35 -4.42 21.55
N ALA A 299 -12.56 -3.40 21.21
CA ALA A 299 -13.00 -2.28 20.39
C ALA A 299 -13.42 -2.74 18.99
N TYR A 300 -12.68 -3.68 18.39
CA TYR A 300 -13.02 -4.29 17.12
C TYR A 300 -14.33 -5.09 17.19
N ASP A 301 -14.45 -6.00 18.16
CA ASP A 301 -15.63 -6.87 18.34
C ASP A 301 -16.91 -6.08 18.61
N ALA A 302 -16.80 -4.94 19.29
CA ALA A 302 -17.92 -4.06 19.55
C ALA A 302 -18.37 -3.26 18.31
N ALA A 303 -17.44 -2.98 17.39
CA ALA A 303 -17.60 -1.92 16.42
C ALA A 303 -17.64 -2.40 14.95
N HIS A 304 -16.94 -3.48 14.59
CA HIS A 304 -16.83 -3.85 13.18
C HIS A 304 -17.96 -4.75 12.70
N PRO A 305 -18.65 -4.45 11.56
CA PRO A 305 -19.82 -5.22 11.09
C PRO A 305 -19.56 -6.71 10.82
N ARG A 306 -18.30 -7.10 10.63
CA ARG A 306 -17.88 -8.50 10.33
C ARG A 306 -17.20 -9.20 11.51
N ALA A 307 -17.21 -8.59 12.70
CA ALA A 307 -16.53 -9.14 13.88
C ALA A 307 -17.26 -10.36 14.47
N ARG A 308 -18.60 -10.32 14.57
CA ARG A 308 -19.42 -11.32 15.27
C ARG A 308 -20.40 -12.03 14.36
N ARG A 309 -20.75 -13.28 14.72
CA ARG A 309 -21.94 -13.95 14.24
C ARG A 309 -23.18 -13.18 14.73
N LYS A 310 -24.13 -12.88 13.82
CA LYS A 310 -25.49 -12.54 14.29
C LYS A 310 -26.03 -13.81 14.98
N ASN A 311 -26.25 -13.73 16.29
CA ASN A 311 -27.05 -14.73 16.96
C ASN A 311 -28.45 -14.60 16.36
N THR A 312 -28.83 -15.56 15.54
CA THR A 312 -30.23 -15.83 15.15
C THR A 312 -30.84 -16.69 16.22
#